data_2b67016d406fade37061d2c33490c430
#
_entry.id   2b67016d406fade37061d2c33490c430
#
_cell.length_a   1.000
_cell.length_b   1.000
_cell.length_c   1.000
_cell.angle_alpha   90.00
_cell.angle_beta   90.00
_cell.angle_gamma   90.00
#
_symmetry.space_group_name_H-M   'P 1'
#
loop_
_entity.id
_entity.type
_entity.pdbx_description
1 polymer ?
#
loop_
_entity_poly.entity_id
_entity_poly.type
_entity_poly.pdbx_seq_one_letter_code
_entity_poly.pdbx_strand_id
1 'polypeptide(L)'
;PDLVLLLRDYLNLRKAERSDWSRYGQQKGTTDDLKAVSKAIIYLKEHELFTLEDLDAALQGMSEKSKGINAAMKKASARMKVITGIQNAVADCQTHKAVHDKYLKIGWKARQTAFTESHKDELDSFNKAFRYLKKQGVDLNVNLDSLQAEYSKLQTTYAELAGQLAAAKEELQPMKDIRYWVGKVLTPEQSEVEKKPEPKHSVTEKMR
;
A
#
# COMPACT_ATOMS: atom_id res chain seq x y z
N PRO A 1 -22.57 25.10 1.31
CA PRO A 1 -23.87 24.53 1.65
C PRO A 1 -23.69 23.45 2.71
N ASP A 2 -24.69 23.29 3.60
CA ASP A 2 -24.73 22.23 4.59
C ASP A 2 -24.96 20.89 3.87
N LEU A 3 -24.01 19.98 3.98
CA LEU A 3 -24.02 18.68 3.30
C LEU A 3 -25.14 17.78 3.79
N VAL A 4 -25.49 17.87 5.07
CA VAL A 4 -26.58 17.08 5.67
C VAL A 4 -27.92 17.51 5.08
N LEU A 5 -28.15 18.80 4.95
CA LEU A 5 -29.35 19.33 4.32
C LEU A 5 -29.43 18.96 2.85
N LEU A 6 -28.31 19.15 2.12
CA LEU A 6 -28.20 18.80 0.70
C LEU A 6 -28.54 17.32 0.42
N LEU A 7 -27.93 16.40 1.15
CA LEU A 7 -28.19 14.97 0.97
C LEU A 7 -29.58 14.56 1.42
N ARG A 8 -30.14 15.22 2.43
CA ARG A 8 -31.53 14.99 2.89
C ARG A 8 -32.52 15.43 1.83
N ASP A 9 -32.32 16.56 1.21
CA ASP A 9 -33.20 17.08 0.16
C ASP A 9 -33.13 16.18 -1.08
N TYR A 10 -31.95 15.72 -1.48
CA TYR A 10 -31.76 14.71 -2.52
C TYR A 10 -32.50 13.41 -2.18
N LEU A 11 -32.36 12.90 -0.93
CA LEU A 11 -33.06 11.70 -0.48
C LEU A 11 -34.59 11.82 -0.56
N ASN A 12 -35.11 12.99 -0.17
CA ASN A 12 -36.56 13.27 -0.22
C ASN A 12 -37.07 13.35 -1.65
N LEU A 13 -36.31 14.01 -2.54
CA LEU A 13 -36.62 14.09 -3.97
C LEU A 13 -36.71 12.68 -4.60
N ARG A 14 -35.70 11.84 -4.36
CA ARG A 14 -35.65 10.47 -4.87
C ARG A 14 -36.75 9.58 -4.29
N LYS A 15 -37.15 9.79 -3.05
CA LYS A 15 -38.30 9.09 -2.45
C LYS A 15 -39.63 9.50 -3.09
N ALA A 16 -39.80 10.78 -3.38
CA ALA A 16 -40.99 11.30 -4.07
C ALA A 16 -41.08 10.74 -5.49
N GLU A 17 -40.03 10.78 -6.29
CA GLU A 17 -39.97 10.18 -7.61
C GLU A 17 -40.34 8.70 -7.59
N ARG A 18 -39.94 7.96 -6.54
CA ARG A 18 -40.27 6.53 -6.40
C ARG A 18 -41.72 6.28 -6.04
N SER A 19 -42.42 7.20 -5.38
CA SER A 19 -43.84 7.03 -5.07
C SER A 19 -44.70 7.05 -6.34
N ASP A 20 -44.26 7.76 -7.37
CA ASP A 20 -44.97 7.81 -8.67
C ASP A 20 -44.70 6.60 -9.59
N TRP A 21 -43.68 5.80 -9.28
CA TRP A 21 -43.30 4.62 -10.07
C TRP A 21 -43.91 3.30 -9.60
N SER A 22 -45.04 3.36 -8.94
CA SER A 22 -45.69 2.20 -8.34
C SER A 22 -46.32 1.25 -9.36
N ARG A 23 -45.65 0.61 -10.27
CA ARG A 23 -46.17 -0.66 -10.89
C ARG A 23 -45.23 -1.43 -11.82
N TYR A 24 -44.16 -0.86 -12.34
CA TYR A 24 -43.28 -1.58 -13.27
C TYR A 24 -41.82 -1.32 -13.02
N GLY A 25 -41.08 -2.38 -12.64
CA GLY A 25 -39.63 -2.43 -12.72
C GLY A 25 -38.87 -1.88 -11.50
N GLN A 26 -38.73 -2.68 -10.46
CA GLN A 26 -37.75 -2.43 -9.40
C GLN A 26 -36.32 -2.53 -9.98
N GLN A 27 -35.71 -1.40 -10.32
CA GLN A 27 -34.28 -1.33 -10.55
C GLN A 27 -33.57 -1.45 -9.19
N LYS A 28 -32.85 -2.56 -8.96
CA LYS A 28 -32.08 -2.85 -7.75
C LYS A 28 -31.14 -1.71 -7.34
N GLY A 29 -30.63 -0.91 -8.29
CA GLY A 29 -29.71 0.19 -8.05
C GLY A 29 -30.24 1.34 -7.18
N THR A 30 -31.53 1.68 -7.30
CA THR A 30 -32.12 2.83 -6.60
C THR A 30 -32.29 2.63 -5.08
N THR A 31 -32.48 1.39 -4.63
CA THR A 31 -32.66 1.10 -3.20
C THR A 31 -31.32 1.15 -2.44
N ASP A 32 -30.27 0.67 -3.05
CA ASP A 32 -28.93 0.67 -2.47
C ASP A 32 -28.36 2.09 -2.42
N ASP A 33 -28.64 2.92 -3.42
CA ASP A 33 -28.31 4.34 -3.45
C ASP A 33 -28.97 5.11 -2.29
N LEU A 34 -30.26 4.89 -2.05
CA LEU A 34 -30.98 5.53 -0.93
C LEU A 34 -30.42 5.13 0.43
N LYS A 35 -30.04 3.87 0.60
CA LYS A 35 -29.39 3.38 1.82
C LYS A 35 -28.00 4.01 2.00
N ALA A 36 -27.22 4.11 0.91
CA ALA A 36 -25.89 4.72 0.94
C ALA A 36 -25.96 6.20 1.35
N VAL A 37 -26.90 6.97 0.74
CA VAL A 37 -27.10 8.39 1.11
C VAL A 37 -27.57 8.53 2.56
N SER A 38 -28.46 7.66 3.04
CA SER A 38 -28.90 7.68 4.44
C SER A 38 -27.73 7.43 5.41
N LYS A 39 -26.87 6.45 5.11
CA LYS A 39 -25.65 6.20 5.89
C LYS A 39 -24.69 7.40 5.85
N ALA A 40 -24.56 8.05 4.70
CA ALA A 40 -23.75 9.24 4.55
C ALA A 40 -24.23 10.39 5.46
N ILE A 41 -25.55 10.63 5.53
CA ILE A 41 -26.12 11.64 6.42
C ILE A 41 -25.82 11.35 7.90
N ILE A 42 -25.95 10.08 8.31
CA ILE A 42 -25.65 9.67 9.69
C ILE A 42 -24.17 9.93 10.00
N TYR A 43 -23.29 9.47 9.14
CA TYR A 43 -21.84 9.64 9.29
C TYR A 43 -21.43 11.11 9.39
N LEU A 44 -21.94 11.98 8.49
CA LEU A 44 -21.65 13.40 8.51
C LEU A 44 -22.06 14.07 9.82
N LYS A 45 -23.20 13.66 10.38
CA LYS A 45 -23.66 14.18 11.69
C LYS A 45 -22.81 13.69 12.85
N GLU A 46 -22.46 12.40 12.87
CA GLU A 46 -21.65 11.79 13.94
C GLU A 46 -20.23 12.36 13.98
N HIS A 47 -19.70 12.78 12.83
CA HIS A 47 -18.35 13.34 12.71
C HIS A 47 -18.33 14.88 12.56
N GLU A 48 -19.48 15.54 12.68
CA GLU A 48 -19.64 17.00 12.59
C GLU A 48 -19.08 17.60 11.27
N LEU A 49 -19.18 16.85 10.15
CA LEU A 49 -18.70 17.25 8.83
C LEU A 49 -19.84 17.89 8.04
N PHE A 50 -20.11 19.16 8.29
CA PHE A 50 -21.26 19.84 7.71
C PHE A 50 -20.99 20.54 6.39
N THR A 51 -19.72 20.88 6.10
CA THR A 51 -19.34 21.55 4.86
C THR A 51 -18.46 20.66 3.97
N LEU A 52 -18.38 21.02 2.68
CA LEU A 52 -17.51 20.34 1.74
C LEU A 52 -16.03 20.50 2.13
N GLU A 53 -15.69 21.69 2.63
CA GLU A 53 -14.36 22.00 3.12
C GLU A 53 -13.97 21.11 4.31
N ASP A 54 -14.89 20.87 5.26
CA ASP A 54 -14.64 19.99 6.41
C ASP A 54 -14.42 18.54 5.94
N LEU A 55 -15.25 18.08 5.03
CA LEU A 55 -15.13 16.71 4.46
C LEU A 55 -13.83 16.55 3.68
N ASP A 56 -13.47 17.50 2.83
CA ASP A 56 -12.24 17.46 2.03
C ASP A 56 -11.00 17.58 2.94
N ALA A 57 -11.02 18.39 3.99
CA ALA A 57 -9.96 18.50 4.99
C ALA A 57 -9.80 17.18 5.78
N ALA A 58 -10.89 16.55 6.20
CA ALA A 58 -10.87 15.26 6.87
C ALA A 58 -10.30 14.15 5.97
N LEU A 59 -10.71 14.10 4.69
CA LEU A 59 -10.19 13.18 3.69
C LEU A 59 -8.69 13.38 3.46
N GLN A 60 -8.24 14.61 3.35
CA GLN A 60 -6.83 14.95 3.16
C GLN A 60 -6.02 14.52 4.40
N GLY A 61 -6.45 14.88 5.60
CA GLY A 61 -5.77 14.51 6.84
C GLY A 61 -5.61 12.99 6.98
N MET A 62 -6.67 12.22 6.69
CA MET A 62 -6.63 10.76 6.76
C MET A 62 -5.75 10.16 5.66
N SER A 63 -5.73 10.74 4.47
CA SER A 63 -4.84 10.34 3.38
C SER A 63 -3.36 10.58 3.73
N GLU A 64 -3.04 11.73 4.32
CA GLU A 64 -1.69 12.06 4.77
C GLU A 64 -1.24 11.14 5.91
N LYS A 65 -2.10 10.86 6.88
CA LYS A 65 -1.86 9.86 7.93
C LYS A 65 -1.51 8.49 7.32
N SER A 66 -2.30 8.03 6.36
CA SER A 66 -2.07 6.75 5.67
C SER A 66 -0.75 6.74 4.90
N LYS A 67 -0.39 7.86 4.24
CA LYS A 67 0.91 8.01 3.55
C LYS A 67 2.06 7.97 4.54
N GLY A 68 1.93 8.65 5.68
CA GLY A 68 2.94 8.63 6.75
C GLY A 68 3.18 7.23 7.30
N ILE A 69 2.11 6.48 7.60
CA ILE A 69 2.20 5.08 8.04
C ILE A 69 2.90 4.21 6.99
N ASN A 70 2.52 4.32 5.71
CA ASN A 70 3.17 3.58 4.63
C ASN A 70 4.66 3.92 4.50
N ALA A 71 5.05 5.17 4.66
CA ALA A 71 6.46 5.58 4.64
C ALA A 71 7.24 4.96 5.80
N ALA A 72 6.67 4.95 7.02
CA ALA A 72 7.27 4.32 8.19
C ALA A 72 7.43 2.79 7.99
N MET A 73 6.42 2.11 7.45
CA MET A 73 6.47 0.68 7.11
C MET A 73 7.58 0.38 6.09
N LYS A 74 7.69 1.19 5.03
CA LYS A 74 8.77 1.05 4.03
C LYS A 74 10.15 1.21 4.66
N LYS A 75 10.33 2.18 5.55
CA LYS A 75 11.59 2.41 6.27
C LYS A 75 11.94 1.21 7.16
N ALA A 76 10.99 0.70 7.94
CA ALA A 76 11.18 -0.48 8.78
C ALA A 76 11.54 -1.72 7.95
N SER A 77 10.81 -1.98 6.86
CA SER A 77 11.08 -3.09 5.94
C SER A 77 12.47 -2.98 5.29
N ALA A 78 12.87 -1.79 4.85
CA ALA A 78 14.19 -1.56 4.28
C ALA A 78 15.30 -1.86 5.30
N ARG A 79 15.14 -1.43 6.55
CA ARG A 79 16.11 -1.70 7.62
C ARG A 79 16.18 -3.19 7.96
N MET A 80 15.05 -3.88 8.05
CA MET A 80 15.02 -5.34 8.25
C MET A 80 15.78 -6.09 7.14
N LYS A 81 15.62 -5.69 5.88
CA LYS A 81 16.38 -6.26 4.74
C LYS A 81 17.89 -6.03 4.89
N VAL A 82 18.30 -4.86 5.34
CA VAL A 82 19.73 -4.57 5.59
C VAL A 82 20.27 -5.46 6.70
N ILE A 83 19.54 -5.62 7.81
CA ILE A 83 19.94 -6.49 8.92
C ILE A 83 20.10 -7.94 8.44
N THR A 84 19.13 -8.47 7.72
CA THR A 84 19.20 -9.82 7.13
C THR A 84 20.40 -9.94 6.18
N GLY A 85 20.67 -8.92 5.37
CA GLY A 85 21.83 -8.90 4.49
C GLY A 85 23.15 -8.92 5.24
N ILE A 86 23.26 -8.21 6.38
CA ILE A 86 24.44 -8.21 7.25
C ILE A 86 24.62 -9.60 7.87
N GLN A 87 23.56 -10.20 8.42
CA GLN A 87 23.61 -11.53 9.04
C GLN A 87 24.10 -12.59 8.03
N ASN A 88 23.54 -12.58 6.82
CA ASN A 88 23.95 -13.49 5.76
C ASN A 88 25.42 -13.25 5.34
N ALA A 89 25.82 -12.01 5.18
CA ALA A 89 27.19 -11.67 4.80
C ALA A 89 28.22 -12.06 5.89
N VAL A 90 27.89 -11.90 7.16
CA VAL A 90 28.74 -12.38 8.27
C VAL A 90 28.85 -13.90 8.22
N ALA A 91 27.76 -14.63 8.02
CA ALA A 91 27.76 -16.09 7.91
C ALA A 91 28.60 -16.56 6.72
N ASP A 92 28.47 -15.96 5.55
CA ASP A 92 29.27 -16.28 4.35
C ASP A 92 30.76 -16.01 4.59
N CYS A 93 31.10 -14.88 5.21
CA CYS A 93 32.48 -14.57 5.57
C CYS A 93 33.05 -15.59 6.56
N GLN A 94 32.28 -15.99 7.58
CA GLN A 94 32.72 -16.98 8.57
C GLN A 94 32.94 -18.36 7.93
N THR A 95 32.04 -18.78 7.04
CA THR A 95 32.11 -20.05 6.31
C THR A 95 33.38 -20.15 5.46
N HIS A 96 33.71 -19.08 4.74
CA HIS A 96 34.83 -19.08 3.80
C HIS A 96 36.12 -18.45 4.34
N LYS A 97 36.13 -18.03 5.61
CA LYS A 97 37.29 -17.38 6.25
C LYS A 97 38.55 -18.23 6.15
N ALA A 98 38.46 -19.54 6.40
CA ALA A 98 39.61 -20.44 6.39
C ALA A 98 40.27 -20.50 5.00
N VAL A 99 39.50 -20.46 3.93
CA VAL A 99 40.01 -20.46 2.55
C VAL A 99 40.66 -19.10 2.24
N HIS A 100 40.01 -18.02 2.62
CA HIS A 100 40.53 -16.65 2.44
C HIS A 100 41.86 -16.45 3.23
N ASP A 101 41.93 -16.91 4.47
CA ASP A 101 43.16 -16.82 5.30
C ASP A 101 44.31 -17.64 4.71
N LYS A 102 44.02 -18.82 4.10
CA LYS A 102 45.02 -19.60 3.36
C LYS A 102 45.49 -18.83 2.12
N TYR A 103 44.60 -18.22 1.36
CA TYR A 103 44.93 -17.42 0.18
C TYR A 103 45.88 -16.29 0.53
N LEU A 104 45.63 -15.57 1.62
CA LEU A 104 46.51 -14.45 2.08
C LEU A 104 47.91 -14.88 2.46
N LYS A 105 48.08 -16.13 2.90
CA LYS A 105 49.39 -16.69 3.29
C LYS A 105 50.24 -17.16 2.11
N ILE A 106 49.67 -17.23 0.90
CA ILE A 106 50.41 -17.68 -0.28
C ILE A 106 51.23 -16.53 -0.83
N GLY A 107 52.56 -16.60 -0.67
CA GLY A 107 53.49 -15.53 -1.09
C GLY A 107 53.85 -15.54 -2.60
N TRP A 108 53.56 -16.63 -3.33
CA TRP A 108 53.92 -16.79 -4.75
C TRP A 108 52.73 -16.61 -5.68
N LYS A 109 52.83 -15.65 -6.63
CA LYS A 109 51.76 -15.35 -7.59
C LYS A 109 51.22 -16.56 -8.35
N ALA A 110 52.10 -17.44 -8.88
CA ALA A 110 51.69 -18.63 -9.61
C ALA A 110 50.86 -19.58 -8.73
N ARG A 111 51.22 -19.75 -7.45
CA ARG A 111 50.44 -20.55 -6.49
C ARG A 111 49.11 -19.87 -6.09
N GLN A 112 49.14 -18.54 -5.99
CA GLN A 112 47.89 -17.77 -5.75
C GLN A 112 46.88 -17.95 -6.89
N THR A 113 47.36 -17.89 -8.15
CA THR A 113 46.50 -18.11 -9.33
C THR A 113 45.88 -19.50 -9.32
N ALA A 114 46.69 -20.56 -9.15
CA ALA A 114 46.20 -21.93 -9.07
C ALA A 114 45.24 -22.15 -7.89
N PHE A 115 45.51 -21.54 -6.74
CA PHE A 115 44.63 -21.59 -5.57
C PHE A 115 43.30 -20.86 -5.83
N THR A 116 43.35 -19.70 -6.49
CA THR A 116 42.17 -18.93 -6.88
C THR A 116 41.29 -19.71 -7.85
N GLU A 117 41.88 -20.41 -8.82
CA GLU A 117 41.14 -21.25 -9.77
C GLU A 117 40.43 -22.41 -9.08
N SER A 118 41.12 -23.06 -8.12
CA SER A 118 40.54 -24.20 -7.39
C SER A 118 39.52 -23.83 -6.32
N HIS A 119 39.53 -22.57 -5.79
CA HIS A 119 38.66 -22.06 -4.73
C HIS A 119 37.89 -20.81 -5.15
N LYS A 120 37.60 -20.69 -6.45
CA LYS A 120 37.02 -19.47 -7.02
C LYS A 120 35.71 -19.06 -6.35
N ASP A 121 34.79 -19.99 -6.23
CA ASP A 121 33.44 -19.72 -5.70
C ASP A 121 33.48 -19.32 -4.22
N GLU A 122 34.37 -19.95 -3.44
CA GLU A 122 34.55 -19.65 -2.01
C GLU A 122 35.16 -18.25 -1.81
N LEU A 123 36.19 -17.92 -2.58
CA LEU A 123 36.83 -16.61 -2.53
C LEU A 123 35.91 -15.48 -3.06
N ASP A 124 35.14 -15.74 -4.11
CA ASP A 124 34.18 -14.79 -4.66
C ASP A 124 33.03 -14.54 -3.67
N SER A 125 32.53 -15.59 -3.00
CA SER A 125 31.51 -15.48 -1.97
C SER A 125 32.02 -14.66 -0.78
N PHE A 126 33.22 -14.97 -0.27
CA PHE A 126 33.84 -14.18 0.81
C PHE A 126 34.00 -12.71 0.41
N ASN A 127 34.57 -12.44 -0.75
CA ASN A 127 34.83 -11.08 -1.22
C ASN A 127 33.53 -10.29 -1.43
N LYS A 128 32.48 -10.92 -1.95
CA LYS A 128 31.16 -10.30 -2.12
C LYS A 128 30.55 -9.95 -0.77
N ALA A 129 30.57 -10.88 0.17
CA ALA A 129 30.02 -10.69 1.51
C ALA A 129 30.81 -9.58 2.27
N PHE A 130 32.13 -9.63 2.20
CA PHE A 130 33.00 -8.63 2.85
C PHE A 130 32.81 -7.23 2.28
N ARG A 131 32.67 -7.08 0.95
CA ARG A 131 32.36 -5.80 0.31
C ARG A 131 30.98 -5.27 0.75
N TYR A 132 30.00 -6.15 0.90
CA TYR A 132 28.68 -5.76 1.41
C TYR A 132 28.76 -5.23 2.83
N LEU A 133 29.44 -5.93 3.74
CA LEU A 133 29.65 -5.46 5.13
C LEU A 133 30.34 -4.11 5.16
N LYS A 134 31.41 -3.95 4.38
CA LYS A 134 32.16 -2.70 4.28
C LYS A 134 31.29 -1.55 3.78
N LYS A 135 30.41 -1.81 2.80
CA LYS A 135 29.43 -0.84 2.29
C LYS A 135 28.43 -0.43 3.37
N GLN A 136 28.06 -1.34 4.27
CA GLN A 136 27.16 -1.06 5.39
C GLN A 136 27.88 -0.44 6.59
N GLY A 137 29.22 -0.28 6.54
CA GLY A 137 30.00 0.23 7.66
C GLY A 137 30.06 -0.74 8.86
N VAL A 138 29.97 -2.03 8.60
CA VAL A 138 29.87 -3.08 9.62
C VAL A 138 31.09 -3.99 9.55
N ASP A 139 31.65 -4.32 10.71
CA ASP A 139 32.76 -5.25 10.84
C ASP A 139 32.28 -6.71 11.00
N LEU A 140 33.18 -7.67 10.73
CA LEU A 140 32.92 -9.10 10.91
C LEU A 140 32.59 -9.51 12.36
N ASN A 141 33.00 -8.71 13.34
CA ASN A 141 32.75 -8.93 14.76
C ASN A 141 31.50 -8.20 15.27
N VAL A 142 30.60 -7.81 14.38
CA VAL A 142 29.33 -7.19 14.74
C VAL A 142 28.53 -8.08 15.68
N ASN A 143 27.90 -7.45 16.67
CA ASN A 143 27.04 -8.17 17.61
C ASN A 143 25.72 -8.57 16.90
N LEU A 144 25.65 -9.84 16.50
CA LEU A 144 24.49 -10.41 15.80
C LEU A 144 23.24 -10.45 16.69
N ASP A 145 23.39 -10.62 18.01
CA ASP A 145 22.24 -10.63 18.94
C ASP A 145 21.59 -9.25 19.02
N SER A 146 22.41 -8.19 19.00
CA SER A 146 21.92 -6.82 18.94
C SER A 146 21.15 -6.54 17.64
N LEU A 147 21.65 -7.02 16.50
CA LEU A 147 20.96 -6.91 15.21
C LEU A 147 19.65 -7.71 15.20
N GLN A 148 19.66 -8.89 15.80
CA GLN A 148 18.47 -9.71 15.92
C GLN A 148 17.42 -9.06 16.82
N ALA A 149 17.83 -8.43 17.92
CA ALA A 149 16.94 -7.67 18.79
C ALA A 149 16.33 -6.45 18.07
N GLU A 150 17.15 -5.73 17.26
CA GLU A 150 16.69 -4.62 16.42
C GLU A 150 15.67 -5.13 15.38
N TYR A 151 15.96 -6.26 14.71
CA TYR A 151 15.06 -6.87 13.75
C TYR A 151 13.69 -7.21 14.36
N SER A 152 13.71 -7.84 15.55
CA SER A 152 12.47 -8.20 16.25
C SER A 152 11.64 -6.99 16.64
N LYS A 153 12.27 -5.90 17.10
CA LYS A 153 11.58 -4.63 17.37
C LYS A 153 10.96 -4.03 16.11
N LEU A 154 11.71 -4.02 15.00
CA LEU A 154 11.20 -3.52 13.72
C LEU A 154 10.02 -4.36 13.20
N GLN A 155 10.05 -5.68 13.41
CA GLN A 155 8.98 -6.59 13.04
C GLN A 155 7.70 -6.28 13.83
N THR A 156 7.80 -6.06 15.14
CA THR A 156 6.68 -5.64 15.99
C THR A 156 6.12 -4.29 15.54
N THR A 157 6.98 -3.29 15.37
CA THR A 157 6.58 -1.96 14.87
C THR A 157 5.90 -2.04 13.51
N TYR A 158 6.40 -2.88 12.60
CA TYR A 158 5.79 -3.08 11.29
C TYR A 158 4.37 -3.67 11.40
N ALA A 159 4.17 -4.65 12.29
CA ALA A 159 2.86 -5.24 12.52
C ALA A 159 1.86 -4.24 13.12
N GLU A 160 2.29 -3.42 14.08
CA GLU A 160 1.49 -2.33 14.66
C GLU A 160 1.08 -1.29 13.59
N LEU A 161 2.05 -0.86 12.76
CA LEU A 161 1.78 0.07 11.66
C LEU A 161 0.83 -0.53 10.62
N ALA A 162 0.91 -1.83 10.35
CA ALA A 162 -0.01 -2.52 9.43
C ALA A 162 -1.44 -2.51 9.97
N GLY A 163 -1.62 -2.73 11.27
CA GLY A 163 -2.92 -2.59 11.95
C GLY A 163 -3.47 -1.16 11.87
N GLN A 164 -2.63 -0.17 12.16
CA GLN A 164 -3.02 1.25 12.05
C GLN A 164 -3.41 1.64 10.62
N LEU A 165 -2.70 1.10 9.61
CA LEU A 165 -3.02 1.36 8.20
C LEU A 165 -4.35 0.73 7.80
N ALA A 166 -4.65 -0.47 8.29
CA ALA A 166 -5.92 -1.12 8.05
C ALA A 166 -7.08 -0.30 8.64
N ALA A 167 -6.97 0.12 9.90
CA ALA A 167 -7.96 0.98 10.55
C ALA A 167 -8.14 2.32 9.81
N ALA A 168 -7.04 2.98 9.43
CA ALA A 168 -7.12 4.24 8.68
C ALA A 168 -7.80 4.07 7.30
N LYS A 169 -7.65 2.93 6.65
CA LYS A 169 -8.33 2.62 5.38
C LYS A 169 -9.82 2.36 5.58
N GLU A 170 -10.19 1.69 6.65
CA GLU A 170 -11.61 1.46 7.01
C GLU A 170 -12.33 2.77 7.30
N GLU A 171 -11.69 3.71 8.00
CA GLU A 171 -12.23 5.05 8.24
C GLU A 171 -12.28 5.91 6.96
N LEU A 172 -11.30 5.77 6.07
CA LEU A 172 -11.20 6.55 4.84
C LEU A 172 -12.28 6.18 3.80
N GLN A 173 -12.69 4.91 3.73
CA GLN A 173 -13.60 4.43 2.71
C GLN A 173 -15.00 5.07 2.82
N PRO A 174 -15.66 5.13 3.99
CA PRO A 174 -16.93 5.85 4.13
C PRO A 174 -16.86 7.32 3.71
N MET A 175 -15.79 8.02 4.06
CA MET A 175 -15.61 9.43 3.65
C MET A 175 -15.52 9.60 2.13
N LYS A 176 -14.83 8.67 1.44
CA LYS A 176 -14.75 8.68 -0.04
C LYS A 176 -16.10 8.42 -0.67
N ASP A 177 -16.85 7.48 -0.11
CA ASP A 177 -18.19 7.17 -0.61
C ASP A 177 -19.13 8.36 -0.42
N ILE A 178 -19.04 9.05 0.72
CA ILE A 178 -19.80 10.28 0.98
C ILE A 178 -19.37 11.37 -0.01
N ARG A 179 -18.08 11.58 -0.22
CA ARG A 179 -17.56 12.57 -1.16
C ARG A 179 -18.06 12.33 -2.59
N TYR A 180 -18.12 11.04 -2.98
CA TYR A 180 -18.72 10.63 -4.26
C TYR A 180 -20.20 11.05 -4.35
N TRP A 181 -21.00 10.73 -3.31
CA TRP A 181 -22.43 11.09 -3.30
C TRP A 181 -22.67 12.59 -3.29
N VAL A 182 -21.90 13.33 -2.51
CA VAL A 182 -21.94 14.80 -2.50
C VAL A 182 -21.63 15.35 -3.89
N GLY A 183 -20.60 14.85 -4.55
CA GLY A 183 -20.24 15.22 -5.92
C GLY A 183 -21.38 14.96 -6.91
N LYS A 184 -22.02 13.78 -6.81
CA LYS A 184 -23.14 13.40 -7.67
C LYS A 184 -24.38 14.30 -7.48
N VAL A 185 -24.60 14.76 -6.26
CA VAL A 185 -25.73 15.67 -5.95
C VAL A 185 -25.45 17.10 -6.40
N LEU A 186 -24.20 17.57 -6.27
CA LEU A 186 -23.82 18.92 -6.67
C LEU A 186 -23.70 19.11 -8.19
N THR A 187 -23.38 18.03 -8.94
CA THR A 187 -23.22 18.07 -10.40
C THR A 187 -24.07 17.00 -11.10
N PRO A 188 -25.41 17.16 -11.12
CA PRO A 188 -26.32 16.15 -11.65
C PRO A 188 -26.17 15.90 -13.16
N GLU A 189 -25.69 16.88 -13.93
CA GLU A 189 -25.71 16.83 -15.39
C GLU A 189 -24.57 16.00 -16.03
N GLN A 190 -23.50 15.68 -15.31
CA GLN A 190 -22.35 14.91 -15.86
C GLN A 190 -22.44 13.41 -15.67
N SER A 191 -23.35 12.90 -14.84
CA SER A 191 -23.43 11.47 -14.51
C SER A 191 -24.27 10.64 -15.47
N GLU A 192 -25.07 11.25 -16.34
CA GLU A 192 -25.94 10.53 -17.29
C GLU A 192 -25.29 10.27 -18.67
N VAL A 193 -24.18 10.95 -18.99
CA VAL A 193 -23.53 10.83 -20.31
C VAL A 193 -22.60 9.63 -20.42
N GLU A 194 -22.11 9.09 -19.32
CA GLU A 194 -21.12 7.97 -19.36
C GLU A 194 -21.72 6.55 -19.42
N LYS A 195 -23.05 6.38 -19.49
CA LYS A 195 -23.69 5.06 -19.50
C LYS A 195 -24.55 4.74 -20.74
N LYS A 196 -24.14 5.19 -21.93
CA LYS A 196 -24.66 4.58 -23.16
C LYS A 196 -23.60 3.65 -23.72
N PRO A 197 -23.74 2.31 -23.63
CA PRO A 197 -22.94 1.42 -24.45
C PRO A 197 -23.36 1.63 -25.91
N GLU A 198 -22.41 1.94 -26.77
CA GLU A 198 -22.64 1.99 -28.20
C GLU A 198 -23.21 0.63 -28.70
N PRO A 199 -24.22 0.65 -29.55
CA PRO A 199 -24.76 -0.59 -30.13
C PRO A 199 -23.69 -1.17 -31.07
N LYS A 200 -23.19 -2.36 -30.73
CA LYS A 200 -22.36 -3.15 -31.64
C LYS A 200 -23.16 -3.49 -32.88
N HIS A 201 -22.94 -2.78 -33.97
CA HIS A 201 -23.38 -3.19 -35.30
C HIS A 201 -22.66 -4.48 -35.67
N SER A 202 -23.37 -5.59 -35.59
CA SER A 202 -22.97 -6.84 -36.23
C SER A 202 -23.20 -6.71 -37.72
N VAL A 203 -22.14 -6.46 -38.46
CA VAL A 203 -22.16 -6.61 -39.91
C VAL A 203 -22.04 -8.11 -40.20
N THR A 204 -23.16 -8.76 -40.47
CA THR A 204 -23.20 -10.07 -41.13
C THR A 204 -23.11 -9.84 -42.61
N GLU A 205 -21.93 -9.91 -43.15
CA GLU A 205 -21.72 -9.98 -44.60
C GLU A 205 -21.87 -11.43 -45.04
N LYS A 206 -22.98 -11.71 -45.67
CA LYS A 206 -23.22 -12.94 -46.45
C LYS A 206 -22.46 -12.80 -47.76
N MET A 207 -21.44 -13.57 -47.97
CA MET A 207 -20.90 -13.83 -49.31
C MET A 207 -21.58 -15.04 -49.92
N ARG A 208 -22.11 -14.81 -51.11
CA ARG A 208 -22.41 -15.79 -52.13
C ARG A 208 -21.12 -16.19 -52.84
#